data_066b6b2c66e15aae777ae1476b536092
#
_entry.id   066b6b2c66e15aae777ae1476b536092
#
_cell.length_a   1.000
_cell.length_b   1.000
_cell.length_c   1.000
_cell.angle_alpha   90.00
_cell.angle_beta   90.00
_cell.angle_gamma   90.00
#
_symmetry.space_group_name_H-M   'P 1'
#
loop_
_entity.id
_entity.type
_entity.pdbx_description
1 polymer ?
#
loop_
_entity_poly.entity_id
_entity_poly.type
_entity_poly.pdbx_seq_one_letter_code
_entity_poly.pdbx_strand_id
1 'polypeptide(L)'
;LELYSDDVVFWVPAYTDRSELVTDPELQINLIYITSKKGLDERIFRIETGDSVASTPTPRTCHLISNVVVTGLDRGEVAVRANWQVASYSNDRGSVLRNGHYQFLLLGEPGNFQIARKKIVMLEEKMESFIDFYSV
;
A
#
# COMPACT_ATOMS: atom_id res chain seq x y z
N LEU A 1 10.75 7.49 -1.84
CA LEU A 1 11.26 6.08 -1.75
C LEU A 1 12.39 5.87 -0.73
N GLU A 2 12.99 6.92 -0.18
CA GLU A 2 14.14 6.83 0.75
C GLU A 2 13.86 6.00 2.00
N LEU A 3 12.60 5.99 2.46
CA LEU A 3 12.17 5.24 3.65
C LEU A 3 12.08 3.72 3.43
N TYR A 4 12.16 3.24 2.19
CA TYR A 4 12.02 1.82 1.89
C TYR A 4 13.39 1.15 1.78
N SER A 5 13.52 -0.08 2.30
CA SER A 5 14.70 -0.92 2.07
C SER A 5 14.77 -1.38 0.61
N ASP A 6 15.95 -1.78 0.13
CA ASP A 6 16.13 -2.19 -1.26
C ASP A 6 15.36 -3.48 -1.62
N ASP A 7 15.18 -4.37 -0.66
CA ASP A 7 14.45 -5.63 -0.73
C ASP A 7 13.03 -5.55 -0.14
N VAL A 8 12.42 -4.35 -0.14
CA VAL A 8 11.09 -4.13 0.40
C VAL A 8 10.04 -5.05 -0.23
N VAL A 9 9.10 -5.51 0.59
CA VAL A 9 7.87 -6.14 0.14
C VAL A 9 6.70 -5.17 0.31
N PHE A 10 6.16 -4.69 -0.82
CA PHE A 10 4.95 -3.88 -0.88
C PHE A 10 3.80 -4.75 -1.40
N TRP A 11 2.78 -4.98 -0.58
CA TRP A 11 1.74 -5.93 -0.87
C TRP A 11 0.34 -5.42 -0.56
N VAL A 12 -0.53 -5.49 -1.56
CA VAL A 12 -1.98 -5.28 -1.42
C VAL A 12 -2.66 -6.59 -1.79
N PRO A 13 -3.02 -7.44 -0.81
CA PRO A 13 -3.70 -8.71 -1.07
C PRO A 13 -5.10 -8.47 -1.63
N ALA A 14 -5.57 -9.38 -2.46
CA ALA A 14 -6.98 -9.47 -2.85
C ALA A 14 -7.78 -10.27 -1.82
N TYR A 15 -9.09 -10.33 -2.02
CA TYR A 15 -9.98 -11.29 -1.37
C TYR A 15 -10.34 -12.40 -2.35
N THR A 16 -10.52 -13.62 -1.84
CA THR A 16 -11.03 -14.75 -2.60
C THR A 16 -12.53 -14.61 -2.85
N ASP A 17 -13.10 -15.47 -3.70
CA ASP A 17 -14.56 -15.55 -3.94
C ASP A 17 -15.37 -15.89 -2.67
N ARG A 18 -14.68 -16.33 -1.60
CA ARG A 18 -15.29 -16.65 -0.30
C ARG A 18 -15.10 -15.53 0.74
N SER A 19 -14.71 -14.34 0.31
CA SER A 19 -14.41 -13.21 1.18
C SER A 19 -13.27 -13.45 2.17
N GLU A 20 -12.36 -14.36 1.83
CA GLU A 20 -11.16 -14.64 2.61
C GLU A 20 -9.99 -13.81 2.08
N LEU A 21 -9.26 -13.15 2.97
CA LEU A 21 -8.06 -12.40 2.57
C LEU A 21 -6.97 -13.37 2.11
N VAL A 22 -6.37 -13.08 0.94
CA VAL A 22 -5.21 -13.79 0.43
C VAL A 22 -4.05 -13.74 1.43
N THR A 23 -3.45 -14.90 1.69
CA THR A 23 -2.38 -15.06 2.69
C THR A 23 -1.03 -15.43 2.08
N ASP A 24 -1.02 -15.96 0.86
CA ASP A 24 0.19 -16.33 0.12
C ASP A 24 0.29 -15.53 -1.18
N PRO A 25 1.17 -14.51 -1.26
CA PRO A 25 1.29 -13.68 -2.43
C PRO A 25 1.92 -14.38 -3.65
N GLU A 26 2.63 -15.49 -3.45
CA GLU A 26 3.28 -16.24 -4.53
C GLU A 26 2.31 -17.20 -5.26
N LEU A 27 1.29 -17.67 -4.55
CA LEU A 27 0.35 -18.68 -5.07
C LEU A 27 -1.04 -18.13 -5.35
N GLN A 28 -1.36 -16.92 -4.89
CA GLN A 28 -2.71 -16.37 -4.94
C GLN A 28 -2.74 -15.01 -5.66
N ILE A 29 -3.93 -14.54 -6.02
CA ILE A 29 -4.12 -13.26 -6.71
C ILE A 29 -3.86 -12.10 -5.76
N ASN A 30 -3.10 -11.12 -6.24
CA ASN A 30 -2.82 -9.87 -5.54
C ASN A 30 -3.32 -8.68 -6.33
N LEU A 31 -3.72 -7.61 -5.65
CA LEU A 31 -4.00 -6.34 -6.30
C LEU A 31 -2.69 -5.63 -6.67
N ILE A 32 -1.72 -5.62 -5.74
CA ILE A 32 -0.36 -5.15 -5.98
C ILE A 32 0.60 -6.07 -5.20
N TYR A 33 1.68 -6.51 -5.83
CA TYR A 33 2.76 -7.24 -5.18
C TYR A 33 4.10 -6.87 -5.81
N ILE A 34 4.96 -6.21 -5.06
CA ILE A 34 6.26 -5.71 -5.49
C ILE A 34 7.29 -6.06 -4.41
N THR A 35 8.40 -6.67 -4.81
CA THR A 35 9.40 -7.23 -3.90
C THR A 35 10.75 -6.50 -3.95
N SER A 36 10.77 -5.27 -4.46
CA SER A 36 11.99 -4.46 -4.48
C SER A 36 11.67 -2.97 -4.57
N LYS A 37 12.57 -2.16 -4.04
CA LYS A 37 12.53 -0.69 -4.16
C LYS A 37 12.59 -0.25 -5.63
N LYS A 38 13.36 -0.96 -6.46
CA LYS A 38 13.40 -0.72 -7.90
C LYS A 38 12.03 -0.89 -8.56
N GLY A 39 11.29 -1.94 -8.19
CA GLY A 39 9.93 -2.16 -8.70
C GLY A 39 8.94 -1.05 -8.26
N LEU A 40 9.11 -0.50 -7.05
CA LEU A 40 8.37 0.67 -6.60
C LEU A 40 8.70 1.90 -7.46
N ASP A 41 9.97 2.14 -7.74
CA ASP A 41 10.46 3.25 -8.55
C ASP A 41 9.94 3.18 -9.98
N GLU A 42 10.01 2.02 -10.61
CA GLU A 42 9.45 1.79 -11.95
C GLU A 42 7.95 2.07 -12.02
N ARG A 43 7.20 1.75 -10.95
CA ARG A 43 5.77 2.05 -10.90
C ARG A 43 5.50 3.55 -10.73
N ILE A 44 6.27 4.25 -9.91
CA ILE A 44 6.19 5.71 -9.76
C ILE A 44 6.50 6.38 -11.10
N PHE A 45 7.56 5.95 -11.78
CA PHE A 45 7.91 6.47 -13.11
C PHE A 45 6.75 6.35 -14.11
N ARG A 46 6.04 5.23 -14.14
CA ARG A 46 4.85 5.05 -15.00
C ARG A 46 3.70 5.99 -14.65
N ILE A 47 3.54 6.35 -13.38
CA ILE A 47 2.55 7.34 -12.95
C ILE A 47 2.93 8.73 -13.43
N GLU A 48 4.21 9.11 -13.28
CA GLU A 48 4.74 10.43 -13.63
C GLU A 48 4.76 10.67 -15.15
N THR A 49 5.01 9.63 -15.95
CA THR A 49 5.00 9.71 -17.41
C THR A 49 3.59 9.66 -18.02
N GLY A 50 2.56 9.40 -17.21
CA GLY A 50 1.18 9.28 -17.70
C GLY A 50 0.86 7.94 -18.37
N ASP A 51 1.76 6.97 -18.33
CA ASP A 51 1.57 5.61 -18.88
C ASP A 51 0.65 4.73 -18.03
N SER A 52 0.20 5.23 -16.89
CA SER A 52 -0.75 4.55 -16.01
C SER A 52 -2.18 5.01 -16.31
N VAL A 53 -3.01 4.13 -16.86
CA VAL A 53 -4.44 4.40 -17.13
C VAL A 53 -5.19 4.77 -15.85
N ALA A 54 -4.80 4.19 -14.71
CA ALA A 54 -5.37 4.50 -13.40
C ALA A 54 -5.07 5.94 -12.95
N SER A 55 -3.98 6.52 -13.44
CA SER A 55 -3.41 7.78 -12.97
C SER A 55 -3.59 8.94 -13.95
N THR A 56 -4.36 8.75 -15.00
CA THR A 56 -4.59 9.80 -16.02
C THR A 56 -6.08 10.15 -16.09
N PRO A 57 -6.49 11.36 -15.68
CA PRO A 57 -5.70 12.36 -14.93
C PRO A 57 -5.39 11.91 -13.48
N THR A 58 -4.24 12.32 -12.97
CA THR A 58 -3.86 12.03 -11.57
C THR A 58 -4.88 12.63 -10.60
N PRO A 59 -5.52 11.85 -9.73
CA PRO A 59 -6.49 12.35 -8.78
C PRO A 59 -5.82 13.19 -7.68
N ARG A 60 -6.56 14.12 -7.10
CA ARG A 60 -6.19 14.77 -5.85
C ARG A 60 -6.49 13.81 -4.70
N THR A 61 -5.59 13.68 -3.74
CA THR A 61 -5.73 12.74 -2.61
C THR A 61 -5.51 13.41 -1.27
N CYS A 62 -6.20 12.88 -0.26
CA CYS A 62 -6.00 13.22 1.14
C CYS A 62 -5.91 11.93 1.94
N HIS A 63 -4.76 11.72 2.61
CA HIS A 63 -4.49 10.54 3.43
C HIS A 63 -4.66 10.85 4.90
N LEU A 64 -5.41 10.02 5.61
CA LEU A 64 -5.56 10.04 7.05
C LEU A 64 -5.03 8.73 7.62
N ILE A 65 -4.14 8.82 8.61
CA ILE A 65 -3.59 7.66 9.32
C ILE A 65 -3.93 7.82 10.79
N SER A 66 -4.40 6.74 11.41
CA SER A 66 -4.81 6.71 12.81
C SER A 66 -4.51 5.37 13.47
N ASN A 67 -4.69 5.30 14.78
CA ASN A 67 -4.54 4.08 15.57
C ASN A 67 -3.20 3.36 15.32
N VAL A 68 -2.11 4.13 15.31
CA VAL A 68 -0.76 3.58 15.14
C VAL A 68 -0.38 2.82 16.41
N VAL A 69 -0.10 1.52 16.28
CA VAL A 69 0.22 0.62 17.40
C VAL A 69 1.43 -0.21 17.03
N VAL A 70 2.41 -0.27 17.92
CA VAL A 70 3.51 -1.24 17.86
C VAL A 70 2.96 -2.60 18.31
N THR A 71 3.01 -3.59 17.43
CA THR A 71 2.47 -4.93 17.67
C THR A 71 3.55 -5.97 17.95
N GLY A 72 4.80 -5.64 17.66
CA GLY A 72 5.96 -6.48 17.95
C GLY A 72 7.23 -5.65 17.97
N LEU A 73 8.14 -6.05 18.85
CA LEU A 73 9.46 -5.43 18.98
C LEU A 73 10.48 -6.55 19.20
N ASP A 74 11.43 -6.65 18.31
CA ASP A 74 12.60 -7.53 18.41
C ASP A 74 13.85 -6.75 17.99
N ARG A 75 15.04 -7.33 18.13
CA ARG A 75 16.32 -6.67 17.90
C ARG A 75 16.39 -6.05 16.50
N GLY A 76 16.24 -4.72 16.43
CA GLY A 76 16.28 -3.97 15.17
C GLY A 76 15.07 -4.14 14.24
N GLU A 77 14.02 -4.83 14.71
CA GLU A 77 12.76 -5.02 13.98
C GLU A 77 11.59 -4.48 14.78
N VAL A 78 10.73 -3.69 14.14
CA VAL A 78 9.51 -3.13 14.74
C VAL A 78 8.32 -3.45 13.86
N ALA A 79 7.39 -4.26 14.36
CA ALA A 79 6.12 -4.50 13.71
C ALA A 79 5.10 -3.42 14.13
N VAL A 80 4.47 -2.77 13.16
CA VAL A 80 3.51 -1.68 13.39
C VAL A 80 2.23 -1.95 12.63
N ARG A 81 1.10 -1.66 13.27
CA ARG A 81 -0.22 -1.60 12.64
C ARG A 81 -0.78 -0.18 12.72
N ALA A 82 -1.47 0.26 11.67
CA ALA A 82 -2.20 1.51 11.66
C ALA A 82 -3.48 1.38 10.84
N ASN A 83 -4.49 2.19 11.11
CA ASN A 83 -5.63 2.35 10.23
C ASN A 83 -5.34 3.46 9.22
N TRP A 84 -5.89 3.35 8.03
CA TRP A 84 -5.77 4.36 7.00
C TRP A 84 -7.11 4.64 6.31
N GLN A 85 -7.23 5.86 5.82
CA GLN A 85 -8.31 6.29 4.96
C GLN A 85 -7.73 7.23 3.89
N VAL A 86 -8.12 7.02 2.65
CA VAL A 86 -7.75 7.89 1.53
C VAL A 86 -9.00 8.39 0.85
N ALA A 87 -9.18 9.70 0.87
CA ALA A 87 -10.14 10.38 0.01
C ALA A 87 -9.44 10.79 -1.28
N SER A 88 -10.00 10.44 -2.42
CA SER A 88 -9.49 10.84 -3.74
C SER A 88 -10.60 11.48 -4.57
N TYR A 89 -10.22 12.43 -5.44
CA TYR A 89 -11.13 13.11 -6.35
C TYR A 89 -10.49 13.30 -7.72
N SER A 90 -11.23 12.95 -8.76
CA SER A 90 -10.95 13.37 -10.14
C SER A 90 -12.24 13.82 -10.82
N ASN A 91 -12.12 14.67 -11.87
CA ASN A 91 -13.30 15.16 -12.60
C ASN A 91 -14.08 14.03 -13.28
N ASP A 92 -13.38 12.99 -13.72
CA ASP A 92 -13.97 11.89 -14.49
C ASP A 92 -14.64 10.84 -13.61
N ARG A 93 -14.15 10.66 -12.36
CA ARG A 93 -14.59 9.59 -11.45
C ARG A 93 -15.30 10.11 -10.21
N GLY A 94 -15.29 11.43 -9.97
CA GLY A 94 -15.84 12.03 -8.76
C GLY A 94 -15.00 11.72 -7.52
N SER A 95 -15.65 11.65 -6.37
CA SER A 95 -15.05 11.34 -5.07
C SER A 95 -15.08 9.84 -4.81
N VAL A 96 -13.94 9.29 -4.42
CA VAL A 96 -13.78 7.91 -3.96
C VAL A 96 -13.15 7.92 -2.57
N LEU A 97 -13.69 7.14 -1.67
CA LEU A 97 -13.16 6.94 -0.32
C LEU A 97 -12.76 5.48 -0.16
N ARG A 98 -11.51 5.24 0.25
CA ARG A 98 -11.01 3.90 0.56
C ARG A 98 -10.48 3.85 1.99
N ASN A 99 -10.56 2.67 2.58
CA ASN A 99 -10.23 2.47 3.98
C ASN A 99 -9.54 1.12 4.19
N GLY A 100 -8.82 1.02 5.29
CA GLY A 100 -8.22 -0.25 5.66
C GLY A 100 -7.23 -0.14 6.80
N HIS A 101 -6.32 -1.10 6.84
CA HIS A 101 -5.22 -1.05 7.78
C HIS A 101 -3.90 -1.39 7.11
N TYR A 102 -2.84 -0.77 7.61
CA TYR A 102 -1.46 -1.09 7.27
C TYR A 102 -0.87 -2.06 8.29
N GLN A 103 0.01 -2.92 7.80
CA GLN A 103 0.93 -3.71 8.60
C GLN A 103 2.34 -3.45 8.07
N PHE A 104 3.19 -2.89 8.92
CA PHE A 104 4.57 -2.57 8.59
C PHE A 104 5.52 -3.51 9.33
N LEU A 105 6.62 -3.86 8.68
CA LEU A 105 7.86 -4.27 9.32
C LEU A 105 8.90 -3.19 9.04
N LEU A 106 9.41 -2.60 10.11
CA LEU A 106 10.44 -1.58 10.07
C LEU A 106 11.75 -2.21 10.55
N LEU A 107 12.85 -1.90 9.88
CA LEU A 107 14.19 -2.32 10.24
C LEU A 107 15.04 -1.09 10.59
N GLY A 108 15.88 -1.21 11.61
CA GLY A 108 16.81 -0.15 12.05
C GLY A 108 16.61 0.27 13.50
N GLU A 109 17.08 1.46 13.80
CA GLU A 109 17.05 2.05 15.13
C GLU A 109 16.13 3.28 15.18
N PRO A 110 15.65 3.71 16.35
CA PRO A 110 14.85 4.90 16.50
C PRO A 110 15.48 6.12 15.83
N GLY A 111 14.74 6.75 14.92
CA GLY A 111 15.20 7.89 14.10
C GLY A 111 15.80 7.50 12.74
N ASN A 112 16.04 6.21 12.47
CA ASN A 112 16.59 5.73 11.20
C ASN A 112 15.98 4.39 10.78
N PHE A 113 14.65 4.30 10.80
CA PHE A 113 13.94 3.11 10.34
C PHE A 113 13.77 3.10 8.82
N GLN A 114 13.88 1.90 8.24
CA GLN A 114 13.48 1.62 6.87
C GLN A 114 12.29 0.66 6.85
N ILE A 115 11.39 0.83 5.88
CA ILE A 115 10.24 -0.04 5.67
C ILE A 115 10.70 -1.26 4.87
N ALA A 116 10.81 -2.41 5.52
CA ALA A 116 11.11 -3.69 4.89
C ALA A 116 9.86 -4.37 4.35
N ARG A 117 8.71 -4.15 5.00
CA ARG A 117 7.42 -4.66 4.52
C ARG A 117 6.32 -3.63 4.76
N LYS A 118 5.48 -3.42 3.74
CA LYS A 118 4.22 -2.70 3.84
C LYS A 118 3.12 -3.57 3.24
N LYS A 119 2.30 -4.18 4.10
CA LYS A 119 1.07 -4.86 3.70
C LYS A 119 -0.10 -3.92 3.90
N ILE A 120 -0.91 -3.75 2.86
CA ILE A 120 -2.08 -2.86 2.85
C ILE A 120 -3.32 -3.71 2.72
N VAL A 121 -4.08 -3.84 3.79
CA VAL A 121 -5.34 -4.58 3.78
C VAL A 121 -6.47 -3.57 3.60
N MET A 122 -7.23 -3.75 2.53
CA MET A 122 -8.41 -2.94 2.23
C MET A 122 -9.63 -3.48 2.96
N LEU A 123 -10.61 -2.64 3.29
CA LEU A 123 -11.91 -3.10 3.80
C LEU A 123 -12.80 -3.58 2.65
N GLU A 124 -12.65 -2.96 1.49
CA GLU A 124 -13.42 -3.31 0.29
C GLU A 124 -12.90 -4.62 -0.33
N GLU A 125 -13.77 -5.58 -0.50
CA GLU A 125 -13.47 -6.86 -1.18
C GLU A 125 -13.53 -6.72 -2.70
N LYS A 126 -14.39 -5.83 -3.20
CA LYS A 126 -14.59 -5.58 -4.62
C LYS A 126 -14.06 -4.22 -5.01
N MET A 127 -13.23 -4.22 -6.04
CA MET A 127 -12.69 -2.99 -6.61
C MET A 127 -13.59 -2.49 -7.74
N GLU A 128 -14.26 -1.37 -7.52
CA GLU A 128 -15.04 -0.69 -8.56
C GLU A 128 -14.17 0.15 -9.52
N SER A 129 -12.92 0.41 -9.15
CA SER A 129 -11.98 1.19 -9.95
C SER A 129 -10.53 0.73 -9.70
N PHE A 130 -9.64 1.14 -10.57
CA PHE A 130 -8.20 0.88 -10.43
C PHE A 130 -7.66 1.45 -9.12
N ILE A 131 -6.65 0.78 -8.57
CA ILE A 131 -5.87 1.26 -7.44
C ILE A 131 -4.44 1.54 -7.87
N ASP A 132 -3.83 2.53 -7.23
CA ASP A 132 -2.40 2.80 -7.31
C ASP A 132 -1.90 3.34 -5.98
N PHE A 133 -0.59 3.57 -5.84
CA PHE A 133 0.06 3.98 -4.59
C PHE A 133 -0.58 5.17 -3.89
N TYR A 134 -1.10 6.13 -4.66
CA TYR A 134 -1.77 7.32 -4.12
C TYR A 134 -3.19 7.04 -3.62
N SER A 135 -3.74 5.88 -3.88
CA SER A 135 -5.13 5.51 -3.52
C SER A 135 -5.21 4.50 -2.36
N VAL A 136 -4.06 4.12 -1.77
CA VAL A 136 -3.97 3.12 -0.69
C VAL A 136 -2.90 3.44 0.35
#